data_a1a98eca7d06b49f29a2c0120bc9d39d
#
_entry.id   a1a98eca7d06b49f29a2c0120bc9d39d
#
_cell.length_a   1.000
_cell.length_b   1.000
_cell.length_c   1.000
_cell.angle_alpha   90.00
_cell.angle_beta   90.00
_cell.angle_gamma   90.00
#
_symmetry.space_group_name_H-M   'P 1'
#
loop_
_entity.id
_entity.type
_entity.pdbx_description
1 polymer ?
#
loop_
_entity_poly.entity_id
_entity_poly.type
_entity_poly.pdbx_seq_one_letter_code
_entity_poly.pdbx_strand_id
1 'polypeptide(L)'
;MSDSKAKVLVVDDDVRLRDLLRRYLSEQGFQVVVAENAVAMNKLWIRERFDLLVLDLMLPGEDGLAICRRLRGAGDQTPIIMLTAKGDEVDRIIGLEMGADDYLPKPFNPR
;
A
#
# COMPACT_ATOMS: atom_id res chain seq x y z
N MET A 1 -8.70 8.73 -25.12
CA MET A 1 -8.44 8.35 -24.81
C MET A 1 -7.93 8.11 -23.84
N SER A 2 -7.99 7.75 -23.48
CA SER A 2 -7.51 7.74 -22.59
C SER A 2 -6.67 6.88 -22.24
N ASP A 3 -5.72 6.93 -22.11
CA ASP A 3 -4.70 6.14 -21.73
C ASP A 3 -4.36 6.31 -20.34
N SER A 4 -5.28 6.72 -19.49
CA SER A 4 -4.95 6.89 -18.12
C SER A 4 -4.76 5.53 -17.51
N LYS A 5 -3.59 5.31 -16.94
CA LYS A 5 -3.30 4.10 -16.20
C LYS A 5 -3.73 4.27 -14.77
N ALA A 6 -4.15 3.18 -14.15
CA ALA A 6 -4.42 3.21 -12.72
C ALA A 6 -3.10 3.52 -12.00
N LYS A 7 -3.19 4.35 -10.97
CA LYS A 7 -2.02 4.83 -10.26
C LYS A 7 -1.96 4.18 -8.88
N VAL A 8 -0.84 3.54 -8.60
CA VAL A 8 -0.64 2.75 -7.38
C VAL A 8 0.47 3.38 -6.56
N LEU A 9 0.23 3.58 -5.27
CA LEU A 9 1.28 3.98 -4.34
C LEU A 9 1.66 2.77 -3.49
N VAL A 10 2.96 2.46 -3.45
CA VAL A 10 3.49 1.38 -2.65
C VAL A 10 4.28 1.99 -1.50
N VAL A 11 3.90 1.68 -0.26
CA VAL A 11 4.56 2.18 0.93
C VAL A 11 5.14 1.02 1.71
N ASP A 12 6.47 0.92 1.71
CA ASP A 12 7.18 -0.15 2.38
C ASP A 12 8.60 0.34 2.64
N ASP A 13 9.17 0.04 3.81
CA ASP A 13 10.52 0.48 4.12
C ASP A 13 11.60 -0.40 3.49
N ASP A 14 11.22 -1.54 2.92
CA ASP A 14 12.16 -2.45 2.26
C ASP A 14 12.37 -2.01 0.80
N VAL A 15 13.55 -1.52 0.48
CA VAL A 15 13.83 -1.02 -0.86
C VAL A 15 13.72 -2.11 -1.91
N ARG A 16 14.11 -3.34 -1.57
CA ARG A 16 14.06 -4.45 -2.52
C ARG A 16 12.62 -4.77 -2.90
N LEU A 17 11.73 -4.76 -1.91
CA LEU A 17 10.33 -5.05 -2.15
C LEU A 17 9.67 -3.91 -2.95
N ARG A 18 10.01 -2.66 -2.61
CA ARG A 18 9.51 -1.53 -3.39
C ARG A 18 9.91 -1.65 -4.86
N ASP A 19 11.19 -1.96 -5.11
CA ASP A 19 11.67 -2.08 -6.48
C ASP A 19 11.01 -3.24 -7.21
N LEU A 20 10.82 -4.37 -6.54
CA LEU A 20 10.17 -5.52 -7.13
C LEU A 20 8.74 -5.20 -7.53
N LEU A 21 7.99 -4.62 -6.61
CA LEU A 21 6.60 -4.27 -6.87
C LEU A 21 6.47 -3.20 -7.94
N ARG A 22 7.36 -2.19 -7.91
CA ARG A 22 7.33 -1.15 -8.91
C ARG A 22 7.52 -1.73 -10.31
N ARG A 23 8.51 -2.60 -10.47
CA ARG A 23 8.76 -3.20 -11.77
C ARG A 23 7.62 -4.11 -12.21
N TYR A 24 7.17 -4.98 -11.32
CA TYR A 24 6.11 -5.92 -11.66
C TYR A 24 4.83 -5.18 -12.05
N LEU A 25 4.40 -4.26 -11.21
CA LEU A 25 3.15 -3.54 -11.47
C LEU A 25 3.24 -2.64 -12.69
N SER A 26 4.42 -2.05 -12.91
CA SER A 26 4.60 -1.24 -14.12
C SER A 26 4.47 -2.09 -15.37
N GLU A 27 4.99 -3.32 -15.33
CA GLU A 27 4.87 -4.23 -16.46
C GLU A 27 3.43 -4.64 -16.70
N GLN A 28 2.60 -4.61 -15.66
CA GLN A 28 1.19 -4.92 -15.80
C GLN A 28 0.35 -3.73 -16.25
N GLY A 29 0.97 -2.60 -16.50
CA GLY A 29 0.28 -1.43 -17.03
C GLY A 29 -0.10 -0.38 -16.00
N PHE A 30 0.32 -0.53 -14.75
CA PHE A 30 0.04 0.47 -13.73
C PHE A 30 1.09 1.56 -13.70
N GLN A 31 0.70 2.75 -13.29
CA GLN A 31 1.63 3.81 -12.96
C GLN A 31 1.95 3.68 -11.48
N VAL A 32 3.22 3.48 -11.13
CA VAL A 32 3.60 3.15 -9.76
C VAL A 32 4.49 4.23 -9.16
N VAL A 33 4.13 4.65 -7.95
CA VAL A 33 4.93 5.57 -7.15
C VAL A 33 5.25 4.85 -5.85
N VAL A 34 6.42 5.09 -5.29
CA VAL A 34 6.84 4.40 -4.06
C VAL A 34 7.18 5.40 -2.98
N ALA A 35 7.00 4.98 -1.71
CA ALA A 35 7.36 5.76 -0.55
C ALA A 35 7.91 4.83 0.52
N GLU A 36 8.84 5.30 1.32
CA GLU A 36 9.49 4.45 2.29
C GLU A 36 8.86 4.50 3.68
N ASN A 37 8.02 5.48 3.94
CA ASN A 37 7.37 5.64 5.24
C ASN A 37 6.16 6.55 5.11
N ALA A 38 5.49 6.77 6.24
CA ALA A 38 4.27 7.58 6.25
C ALA A 38 4.55 9.05 5.89
N VAL A 39 5.69 9.58 6.29
CA VAL A 39 6.04 10.97 5.99
C VAL A 39 6.13 11.17 4.48
N ALA A 40 6.87 10.31 3.81
CA ALA A 40 7.00 10.37 2.35
C ALA A 40 5.65 10.14 1.68
N MET A 41 4.88 9.17 2.19
CA MET A 41 3.55 8.89 1.67
C MET A 41 2.64 10.11 1.74
N ASN A 42 2.63 10.77 2.90
CA ASN A 42 1.71 11.89 3.10
C ASN A 42 1.99 13.04 2.15
N LYS A 43 3.25 13.29 1.85
CA LYS A 43 3.59 14.35 0.89
C LYS A 43 3.03 14.05 -0.49
N LEU A 44 3.07 12.78 -0.90
CA LEU A 44 2.52 12.36 -2.17
C LEU A 44 0.99 12.37 -2.15
N TRP A 45 0.41 11.93 -1.03
CA TRP A 45 -1.03 11.80 -0.90
C TRP A 45 -1.76 13.13 -1.04
N ILE A 46 -1.13 14.19 -0.58
CA ILE A 46 -1.69 15.53 -0.68
C ILE A 46 -1.66 16.04 -2.13
N ARG A 47 -0.64 15.68 -2.86
CA ARG A 47 -0.38 16.26 -4.19
C ARG A 47 -0.96 15.47 -5.35
N GLU A 48 -1.18 14.17 -5.16
CA GLU A 48 -1.60 13.30 -6.25
C GLU A 48 -2.76 12.42 -5.82
N ARG A 49 -3.51 11.95 -6.80
CA ARG A 49 -4.56 10.98 -6.54
C ARG A 49 -4.04 9.60 -6.87
N PHE A 50 -4.41 8.63 -6.02
CA PHE A 50 -4.04 7.24 -6.24
C PHE A 50 -5.28 6.38 -6.29
N ASP A 51 -5.24 5.34 -7.13
CA ASP A 51 -6.35 4.42 -7.29
C ASP A 51 -6.22 3.22 -6.36
N LEU A 52 -5.02 2.98 -5.84
CA LEU A 52 -4.75 1.85 -4.96
C LEU A 52 -3.56 2.18 -4.08
N LEU A 53 -3.66 1.82 -2.80
CA LEU A 53 -2.56 1.94 -1.85
C LEU A 53 -2.14 0.54 -1.43
N VAL A 54 -0.86 0.22 -1.63
CA VAL A 54 -0.26 -1.02 -1.13
C VAL A 54 0.61 -0.62 0.05
N LEU A 55 0.27 -1.13 1.24
CA LEU A 55 0.75 -0.55 2.49
C LEU A 55 1.29 -1.62 3.41
N ASP A 56 2.56 -1.48 3.79
CA ASP A 56 3.18 -2.40 4.75
C ASP A 56 2.58 -2.19 6.13
N LEU A 57 2.15 -3.29 6.75
CA LEU A 57 1.62 -3.25 8.11
C LEU A 57 2.65 -2.77 9.10
N MET A 58 3.91 -3.18 8.93
CA MET A 58 4.96 -2.99 9.90
C MET A 58 5.90 -1.83 9.60
N LEU A 59 5.37 -0.69 9.21
CA LEU A 59 6.20 0.48 8.95
C LEU A 59 6.74 1.09 10.25
N PRO A 60 7.97 1.61 10.22
CA PRO A 60 8.44 2.39 11.37
C PRO A 60 7.70 3.72 11.44
N GLY A 61 7.58 4.26 12.65
CA GLY A 61 6.82 5.49 12.85
C GLY A 61 5.33 5.21 12.81
N GLU A 62 4.59 5.90 11.95
CA GLU A 62 3.17 5.61 11.79
C GLU A 62 3.05 4.33 10.96
N ASP A 63 2.55 3.25 11.59
CA ASP A 63 2.47 1.96 10.92
C ASP A 63 1.26 1.85 10.00
N GLY A 64 1.18 0.73 9.28
CA GLY A 64 0.13 0.54 8.29
C GLY A 64 -1.27 0.57 8.86
N LEU A 65 -1.47 0.01 10.04
CA LEU A 65 -2.79 0.03 10.67
C LEU A 65 -3.21 1.44 11.02
N ALA A 66 -2.28 2.22 11.57
CA ALA A 66 -2.57 3.60 11.93
C ALA A 66 -2.92 4.44 10.70
N ILE A 67 -2.16 4.25 9.61
CA ILE A 67 -2.44 4.96 8.36
C ILE A 67 -3.82 4.58 7.83
N CYS A 68 -4.13 3.30 7.80
CA CYS A 68 -5.42 2.82 7.31
C CYS A 68 -6.57 3.42 8.11
N ARG A 69 -6.46 3.39 9.44
CA ARG A 69 -7.47 3.95 10.31
C ARG A 69 -7.63 5.45 10.07
N ARG A 70 -6.52 6.16 9.91
CA ARG A 70 -6.54 7.60 9.68
C ARG A 70 -7.26 7.93 8.38
N LEU A 71 -6.95 7.21 7.30
CA LEU A 71 -7.59 7.45 6.01
C LEU A 71 -9.08 7.16 6.07
N ARG A 72 -9.46 6.03 6.67
CA ARG A 72 -10.88 5.68 6.75
C ARG A 72 -11.63 6.65 7.64
N GLY A 73 -11.01 7.10 8.72
CA GLY A 73 -11.60 8.09 9.61
C GLY A 73 -11.82 9.44 8.95
N ALA A 74 -11.00 9.76 7.95
CA ALA A 74 -11.15 11.00 7.19
C ALA A 74 -12.11 10.85 6.01
N GLY A 75 -12.72 9.69 5.84
CA GLY A 75 -13.65 9.45 4.75
C GLY A 75 -13.00 9.07 3.44
N ASP A 76 -11.71 8.81 3.46
CA ASP A 76 -10.99 8.40 2.24
C ASP A 76 -11.26 6.93 2.00
N GLN A 77 -11.81 6.60 0.83
CA GLN A 77 -12.19 5.24 0.50
C GLN A 77 -11.28 4.60 -0.54
N THR A 78 -10.10 5.17 -0.77
CA THR A 78 -9.14 4.57 -1.69
C THR A 78 -8.87 3.12 -1.29
N PRO A 79 -8.94 2.18 -2.23
CA PRO A 79 -8.68 0.77 -1.90
C PRO A 79 -7.29 0.58 -1.31
N ILE A 80 -7.18 -0.26 -0.28
CA ILE A 80 -5.94 -0.53 0.42
C ILE A 80 -5.69 -2.04 0.45
N ILE A 81 -4.50 -2.44 0.01
CA ILE A 81 -4.01 -3.81 0.19
C ILE A 81 -2.91 -3.74 1.24
N MET A 82 -3.08 -4.49 2.32
CA MET A 82 -2.12 -4.52 3.40
C MET A 82 -1.11 -5.63 3.20
N LEU A 83 0.18 -5.31 3.31
CA LEU A 83 1.24 -6.32 3.27
C LEU A 83 1.53 -6.75 4.71
N THR A 84 1.45 -8.05 4.97
CA THR A 84 1.58 -8.58 6.32
C THR A 84 2.69 -9.62 6.40
N ALA A 85 3.11 -9.95 7.61
CA ALA A 85 4.08 -11.02 7.79
C ALA A 85 3.44 -12.35 7.40
N LYS A 86 4.27 -13.24 6.84
CA LYS A 86 3.79 -14.52 6.37
C LYS A 86 3.15 -15.31 7.52
N GLY A 87 1.94 -15.80 7.28
CA GLY A 87 1.27 -16.68 8.23
C GLY A 87 0.65 -16.02 9.43
N ASP A 88 0.61 -14.70 9.47
CA ASP A 88 0.06 -14.02 10.62
C ASP A 88 -1.43 -13.76 10.42
N GLU A 89 -2.24 -14.69 10.91
CA GLU A 89 -3.69 -14.59 10.79
C GLU A 89 -4.26 -13.43 11.61
N VAL A 90 -3.62 -13.13 12.74
CA VAL A 90 -4.10 -12.06 13.60
C VAL A 90 -3.94 -10.71 12.89
N ASP A 91 -2.78 -10.49 12.28
CA ASP A 91 -2.54 -9.26 11.54
C ASP A 91 -3.53 -9.11 10.40
N ARG A 92 -3.85 -10.21 9.73
CA ARG A 92 -4.82 -10.19 8.65
C ARG A 92 -6.19 -9.73 9.13
N ILE A 93 -6.66 -10.30 10.22
CA ILE A 93 -7.98 -9.98 10.77
C ILE A 93 -8.02 -8.53 11.19
N ILE A 94 -7.00 -8.08 11.91
CA ILE A 94 -6.94 -6.71 12.38
C ILE A 94 -6.90 -5.73 11.20
N GLY A 95 -6.10 -6.03 10.18
CA GLY A 95 -6.01 -5.17 9.01
C GLY A 95 -7.34 -4.98 8.31
N LEU A 96 -8.08 -6.07 8.12
CA LEU A 96 -9.38 -6.00 7.46
C LEU A 96 -10.39 -5.25 8.33
N GLU A 97 -10.34 -5.44 9.65
CA GLU A 97 -11.24 -4.71 10.54
C GLU A 97 -10.92 -3.23 10.61
N MET A 98 -9.69 -2.83 10.37
CA MET A 98 -9.31 -1.43 10.34
C MET A 98 -9.63 -0.76 9.01
N GLY A 99 -10.17 -1.49 8.05
CA GLY A 99 -10.65 -0.91 6.82
C GLY A 99 -9.84 -1.23 5.57
N ALA A 100 -8.86 -2.11 5.66
CA ALA A 100 -8.16 -2.58 4.47
C ALA A 100 -9.10 -3.44 3.64
N ASP A 101 -8.98 -3.36 2.32
CA ASP A 101 -9.83 -4.12 1.43
C ASP A 101 -9.32 -5.54 1.21
N ASP A 102 -8.01 -5.72 1.36
CA ASP A 102 -7.41 -7.03 1.20
C ASP A 102 -6.05 -7.02 1.89
N TYR A 103 -5.42 -8.17 1.93
CA TYR A 103 -4.09 -8.28 2.49
C TYR A 103 -3.26 -9.26 1.66
N LEU A 104 -1.94 -9.14 1.76
CA LEU A 104 -1.04 -10.01 1.03
C LEU A 104 0.13 -10.36 1.94
N PRO A 105 0.31 -11.64 2.30
CA PRO A 105 1.40 -12.00 3.21
C PRO A 105 2.75 -11.96 2.50
N LYS A 106 3.78 -11.54 3.23
CA LYS A 106 5.16 -11.57 2.78
C LYS A 106 5.80 -12.88 3.23
N PRO A 107 6.81 -13.36 2.52
CA PRO A 107 7.21 -12.97 1.18
C PRO A 107 6.24 -13.49 0.13
N PHE A 108 6.20 -12.86 -1.02
CA PHE A 108 5.33 -13.33 -2.08
C PHE A 108 6.06 -13.27 -3.41
N ASN A 109 5.50 -14.04 -4.36
CA ASN A 109 6.08 -14.14 -5.69
C ASN A 109 5.08 -13.56 -6.67
N PRO A 110 5.38 -12.42 -7.30
CA PRO A 110 4.39 -11.75 -8.15
C PRO A 110 4.21 -12.32 -9.53
N ARG A 111 4.85 -13.44 -9.88
CA ARG A 111 4.65 -13.98 -11.20
C ARG A 111 3.41 -14.85 -11.40
#